data_a511e3b591d916ba2a4737c1a7f5d97e
#
_entry.id   a511e3b591d916ba2a4737c1a7f5d97e
#
_cell.length_a   1.000
_cell.length_b   1.000
_cell.length_c   1.000
_cell.angle_alpha   90.00
_cell.angle_beta   90.00
_cell.angle_gamma   90.00
#
_symmetry.space_group_name_H-M   'P 1'
#
loop_
_entity.id
_entity.type
_entity.pdbx_description
1 polymer ?
#
loop_
_entity_poly.entity_id
_entity_poly.type
_entity_poly.pdbx_seq_one_letter_code
_entity_poly.pdbx_strand_id
1 'polypeptide(L)'
;MSSRNCVRVATLAAAVVLDVLFFRPAGDPAAVPTEFLTFAQGDFAAAMAVQERHNQDLLGIPGVAGTAVGIGINGLPVVKVYLAHAGVLGLPASLDGHALVTEVTGEFRALGDMPLPADAGDEADPRRSFPRPVPIGVSTGQVDVTAGTIAARVVSGDDVFALSNNHVYANRNAANIGDHILQPGTVDGGVNPDDAIGKLHDFEPIRFCAPFPTCPDNRIDAAIAATTAEQLGNSTPPNGYGTPQSETATARLGMAVQKYGRTTGHTTGKITGINATMNVGFRDGTARFVGQIMVTGGGFSAPGDSGSLIVSGGSGGSARQPVGLLFAGSQNSTLANPIDAVLKRFDVTIDGN
;
A
#
# COMPACT_ATOMS: atom_id res chain seq x y z
N MET A 1 -39.02 -68.80 -61.96
CA MET A 1 -37.84 -68.06 -62.36
C MET A 1 -37.49 -67.12 -61.27
N SER A 2 -36.43 -67.40 -60.68
CA SER A 2 -35.55 -66.81 -59.69
C SER A 2 -36.04 -65.57 -58.88
N SER A 3 -36.36 -65.78 -57.63
CA SER A 3 -36.48 -64.81 -56.57
C SER A 3 -35.15 -64.72 -55.87
N ARG A 4 -34.58 -63.54 -55.73
CA ARG A 4 -33.43 -63.31 -54.92
C ARG A 4 -33.82 -62.57 -53.66
N ASN A 5 -33.67 -63.27 -52.54
CA ASN A 5 -33.74 -62.69 -51.17
C ASN A 5 -32.56 -61.78 -50.92
N CYS A 6 -32.84 -60.56 -50.46
CA CYS A 6 -31.82 -59.59 -49.99
C CYS A 6 -31.85 -59.57 -48.49
N VAL A 7 -30.81 -60.13 -47.86
CA VAL A 7 -30.55 -60.07 -46.42
C VAL A 7 -29.89 -58.72 -46.08
N ARG A 8 -30.55 -57.91 -45.25
CA ARG A 8 -29.97 -56.68 -44.70
C ARG A 8 -29.06 -57.04 -43.53
N VAL A 9 -27.79 -56.79 -43.69
CA VAL A 9 -26.78 -56.83 -42.60
C VAL A 9 -26.78 -55.45 -41.95
N ALA A 10 -27.14 -55.40 -40.66
CA ALA A 10 -27.03 -54.20 -39.87
C ALA A 10 -25.57 -54.09 -39.33
N THR A 11 -24.84 -53.07 -39.77
CA THR A 11 -23.50 -52.77 -39.29
C THR A 11 -23.63 -51.86 -38.06
N LEU A 12 -23.28 -52.35 -36.88
CA LEU A 12 -23.09 -51.57 -35.67
C LEU A 12 -21.78 -50.80 -35.82
N ALA A 13 -21.83 -49.46 -35.90
CA ALA A 13 -20.66 -48.63 -35.80
C ALA A 13 -20.43 -48.33 -34.33
N ALA A 14 -19.37 -48.90 -33.76
CA ALA A 14 -18.86 -48.53 -32.45
C ALA A 14 -18.11 -47.19 -32.56
N ALA A 15 -18.67 -46.14 -31.95
CA ALA A 15 -17.95 -44.87 -31.79
C ALA A 15 -16.90 -45.02 -30.69
N VAL A 16 -15.61 -45.02 -31.08
CA VAL A 16 -14.46 -44.89 -30.14
C VAL A 16 -14.38 -43.42 -29.79
N VAL A 17 -14.74 -43.07 -28.55
CA VAL A 17 -14.49 -41.75 -27.99
C VAL A 17 -13.01 -41.72 -27.62
N LEU A 18 -12.23 -40.97 -28.39
CA LEU A 18 -10.83 -40.71 -28.10
C LEU A 18 -10.79 -39.53 -27.08
N ASP A 19 -10.56 -39.87 -25.81
CA ASP A 19 -10.26 -38.86 -24.78
C ASP A 19 -8.92 -38.19 -25.11
N VAL A 20 -8.99 -37.03 -25.73
CA VAL A 20 -7.83 -36.14 -25.89
C VAL A 20 -7.59 -35.45 -24.55
N LEU A 21 -6.67 -35.97 -23.75
CA LEU A 21 -6.10 -35.30 -22.57
C LEU A 21 -5.40 -34.02 -23.04
N PHE A 22 -6.10 -32.89 -22.99
CA PHE A 22 -5.46 -31.59 -23.05
C PHE A 22 -4.66 -31.36 -21.77
N PHE A 23 -3.35 -31.41 -21.88
CA PHE A 23 -2.44 -30.89 -20.86
C PHE A 23 -2.73 -29.39 -20.72
N ARG A 24 -3.37 -28.98 -19.62
CA ARG A 24 -3.44 -27.58 -19.21
C ARG A 24 -2.06 -27.19 -18.67
N PRO A 25 -1.44 -26.09 -19.16
CA PRO A 25 -0.29 -25.52 -18.49
C PRO A 25 -0.74 -25.04 -17.09
N ALA A 26 0.03 -25.42 -16.06
CA ALA A 26 -0.14 -24.94 -14.70
C ALA A 26 0.16 -23.43 -14.67
N GLY A 27 -0.79 -22.63 -14.17
CA GLY A 27 -0.43 -21.29 -13.76
C GLY A 27 -1.34 -20.13 -14.10
N ASP A 28 -2.67 -20.29 -14.15
CA ASP A 28 -3.54 -19.13 -13.93
C ASP A 28 -4.23 -19.29 -12.56
N PRO A 29 -4.08 -18.32 -11.63
CA PRO A 29 -4.91 -18.32 -10.44
C PRO A 29 -6.36 -18.14 -10.89
N ALA A 30 -7.22 -19.13 -10.61
CA ALA A 30 -8.63 -19.11 -10.96
C ALA A 30 -9.23 -17.78 -10.52
N ALA A 31 -9.77 -17.02 -11.48
CA ALA A 31 -10.55 -15.82 -11.20
C ALA A 31 -11.67 -16.22 -10.23
N VAL A 32 -11.72 -15.60 -9.05
CA VAL A 32 -12.80 -15.82 -8.08
C VAL A 32 -14.11 -15.45 -8.78
N PRO A 33 -15.13 -16.32 -8.81
CA PRO A 33 -16.39 -16.04 -9.49
C PRO A 33 -16.99 -14.73 -8.97
N THR A 34 -17.54 -13.91 -9.87
CA THR A 34 -18.11 -12.58 -9.54
C THR A 34 -19.25 -12.65 -8.51
N GLU A 35 -19.96 -13.78 -8.46
CA GLU A 35 -20.99 -14.05 -7.44
C GLU A 35 -20.42 -14.20 -6.02
N PHE A 36 -19.17 -14.69 -5.90
CA PHE A 36 -18.49 -14.80 -4.60
C PHE A 36 -18.12 -13.44 -4.04
N LEU A 37 -17.80 -12.47 -4.92
CA LEU A 37 -17.43 -11.10 -4.50
C LEU A 37 -18.65 -10.29 -4.02
N THR A 38 -19.85 -10.54 -4.55
CA THR A 38 -21.08 -9.84 -4.13
C THR A 38 -21.60 -10.35 -2.78
N PHE A 39 -21.45 -11.64 -2.49
CA PHE A 39 -21.80 -12.22 -1.18
C PHE A 39 -20.84 -11.73 -0.07
N ALA A 40 -19.56 -11.54 -0.40
CA ALA A 40 -18.52 -11.13 0.53
C ALA A 40 -18.59 -9.65 0.97
N GLN A 41 -19.21 -8.75 0.19
CA GLN A 41 -19.24 -7.31 0.54
C GLN A 41 -20.09 -7.00 1.79
N GLY A 42 -21.23 -7.68 1.98
CA GLY A 42 -22.06 -7.52 3.17
C GLY A 42 -21.35 -8.02 4.44
N ASP A 43 -20.63 -9.14 4.32
CA ASP A 43 -19.94 -9.77 5.44
C ASP A 43 -18.69 -8.99 5.86
N PHE A 44 -18.02 -8.28 4.95
CA PHE A 44 -16.86 -7.44 5.29
C PHE A 44 -17.24 -6.22 6.13
N ALA A 45 -18.37 -5.57 5.86
CA ALA A 45 -18.86 -4.46 6.68
C ALA A 45 -19.17 -4.92 8.10
N ALA A 46 -19.77 -6.12 8.26
CA ALA A 46 -20.02 -6.72 9.57
C ALA A 46 -18.71 -7.01 10.32
N ALA A 47 -17.71 -7.60 9.62
CA ALA A 47 -16.41 -7.89 10.22
C ALA A 47 -15.67 -6.60 10.63
N MET A 48 -15.74 -5.51 9.84
CA MET A 48 -15.18 -4.21 10.21
C MET A 48 -15.85 -3.65 11.46
N ALA A 49 -17.19 -3.70 11.55
CA ALA A 49 -17.91 -3.23 12.72
C ALA A 49 -17.57 -4.05 13.99
N VAL A 50 -17.34 -5.36 13.84
CA VAL A 50 -16.86 -6.22 14.94
C VAL A 50 -15.44 -5.83 15.35
N GLN A 51 -14.53 -5.71 14.40
CA GLN A 51 -13.15 -5.29 14.65
C GLN A 51 -13.12 -3.94 15.39
N GLU A 52 -13.86 -2.95 14.93
CA GLU A 52 -13.89 -1.60 15.53
C GLU A 52 -14.37 -1.62 16.98
N ARG A 53 -15.42 -2.40 17.30
CA ARG A 53 -15.91 -2.53 18.68
C ARG A 53 -14.87 -3.14 19.64
N HIS A 54 -14.06 -4.07 19.15
CA HIS A 54 -13.09 -4.80 19.96
C HIS A 54 -11.65 -4.26 19.86
N ASN A 55 -11.41 -3.24 19.04
CA ASN A 55 -10.05 -2.70 18.82
C ASN A 55 -9.36 -2.27 20.11
N GLN A 56 -10.09 -1.58 21.01
CA GLN A 56 -9.48 -1.09 22.23
C GLN A 56 -9.06 -2.24 23.16
N ASP A 57 -9.90 -3.27 23.30
CA ASP A 57 -9.60 -4.43 24.13
C ASP A 57 -8.44 -5.24 23.54
N LEU A 58 -8.46 -5.49 22.22
CA LEU A 58 -7.41 -6.23 21.54
C LEU A 58 -6.05 -5.50 21.60
N LEU A 59 -6.04 -4.19 21.34
CA LEU A 59 -4.82 -3.38 21.41
C LEU A 59 -4.33 -3.16 22.85
N GLY A 60 -5.17 -3.42 23.86
CA GLY A 60 -4.79 -3.45 25.28
C GLY A 60 -4.02 -4.71 25.68
N ILE A 61 -4.05 -5.77 24.87
CA ILE A 61 -3.32 -7.02 25.15
C ILE A 61 -1.84 -6.81 24.83
N PRO A 62 -0.92 -7.02 25.80
CA PRO A 62 0.51 -6.88 25.56
C PRO A 62 0.99 -7.77 24.40
N GLY A 63 1.73 -7.20 23.44
CA GLY A 63 2.21 -7.90 22.28
C GLY A 63 1.28 -7.84 21.06
N VAL A 64 0.10 -7.23 21.15
CA VAL A 64 -0.74 -6.91 20.00
C VAL A 64 -0.25 -5.59 19.36
N ALA A 65 0.18 -5.65 18.11
CA ALA A 65 0.65 -4.51 17.34
C ALA A 65 -0.50 -3.80 16.61
N GLY A 66 -1.56 -4.55 16.24
CA GLY A 66 -2.69 -4.01 15.52
C GLY A 66 -3.73 -5.04 15.11
N THR A 67 -4.79 -4.56 14.46
CA THR A 67 -5.89 -5.36 13.95
C THR A 67 -6.23 -4.94 12.52
N ALA A 68 -6.87 -5.81 11.75
CA ALA A 68 -7.46 -5.49 10.45
C ALA A 68 -8.57 -6.50 10.11
N VAL A 69 -9.31 -6.22 9.03
CA VAL A 69 -10.16 -7.22 8.39
C VAL A 69 -9.43 -7.84 7.21
N GLY A 70 -9.45 -9.15 7.13
CA GLY A 70 -8.85 -9.95 6.08
C GLY A 70 -9.74 -11.07 5.59
N ILE A 71 -9.18 -11.95 4.76
CA ILE A 71 -9.84 -13.16 4.28
C ILE A 71 -9.20 -14.37 4.96
N GLY A 72 -10.01 -15.23 5.56
CA GLY A 72 -9.60 -16.52 6.12
C GLY A 72 -9.36 -17.59 5.05
N ILE A 73 -8.84 -18.73 5.47
CA ILE A 73 -8.55 -19.87 4.57
C ILE A 73 -9.80 -20.44 3.87
N ASN A 74 -10.98 -20.19 4.44
CA ASN A 74 -12.28 -20.59 3.90
C ASN A 74 -12.91 -19.53 2.97
N GLY A 75 -12.19 -18.44 2.68
CA GLY A 75 -12.68 -17.33 1.86
C GLY A 75 -13.59 -16.33 2.59
N LEU A 76 -13.92 -16.55 3.87
CA LEU A 76 -14.79 -15.69 4.65
C LEU A 76 -14.01 -14.54 5.31
N PRO A 77 -14.67 -13.40 5.61
CA PRO A 77 -14.08 -12.33 6.39
C PRO A 77 -13.67 -12.78 7.78
N VAL A 78 -12.49 -12.37 8.20
CA VAL A 78 -11.91 -12.64 9.53
C VAL A 78 -11.39 -11.36 10.16
N VAL A 79 -11.37 -11.31 11.49
CA VAL A 79 -10.61 -10.29 12.21
C VAL A 79 -9.16 -10.78 12.31
N LYS A 80 -8.24 -10.06 11.69
CA LYS A 80 -6.80 -10.30 11.82
C LYS A 80 -6.26 -9.55 13.02
N VAL A 81 -5.39 -10.21 13.79
CA VAL A 81 -4.64 -9.60 14.89
C VAL A 81 -3.15 -9.78 14.61
N TYR A 82 -2.46 -8.66 14.49
CA TYR A 82 -1.02 -8.62 14.22
C TYR A 82 -0.26 -8.59 15.54
N LEU A 83 0.73 -9.47 15.67
CA LEU A 83 1.48 -9.68 16.89
C LEU A 83 2.93 -9.20 16.74
N ALA A 84 3.42 -8.49 17.75
CA ALA A 84 4.82 -8.06 17.84
C ALA A 84 5.78 -9.26 17.99
N HIS A 85 5.31 -10.36 18.59
CA HIS A 85 6.07 -11.60 18.78
C HIS A 85 5.13 -12.81 18.91
N ALA A 86 5.65 -14.00 18.79
CA ALA A 86 4.90 -15.24 19.06
C ALA A 86 4.58 -15.40 20.55
N GLY A 87 3.56 -16.18 20.84
CA GLY A 87 3.20 -16.55 22.23
C GLY A 87 2.39 -15.51 23.01
N VAL A 88 1.77 -14.55 22.33
CA VAL A 88 0.81 -13.63 22.95
C VAL A 88 -0.39 -14.42 23.47
N LEU A 89 -0.73 -14.22 24.74
CA LEU A 89 -1.82 -14.91 25.44
C LEU A 89 -3.05 -14.01 25.59
N GLY A 90 -4.20 -14.61 25.87
CA GLY A 90 -5.45 -13.87 26.15
C GLY A 90 -6.26 -13.48 24.91
N LEU A 91 -5.85 -13.91 23.71
CA LEU A 91 -6.63 -13.68 22.49
C LEU A 91 -7.80 -14.67 22.39
N PRO A 92 -9.03 -14.19 22.10
CA PRO A 92 -10.17 -15.08 21.86
C PRO A 92 -10.03 -15.78 20.49
N ALA A 93 -10.67 -16.92 20.32
CA ALA A 93 -10.70 -17.63 19.04
C ALA A 93 -11.62 -16.96 18.01
N SER A 94 -12.61 -16.20 18.45
CA SER A 94 -13.58 -15.49 17.63
C SER A 94 -14.14 -14.26 18.35
N LEU A 95 -14.67 -13.32 17.59
CA LEU A 95 -15.34 -12.12 18.06
C LEU A 95 -16.68 -12.02 17.36
N ASP A 96 -17.78 -12.00 18.10
CA ASP A 96 -19.15 -11.84 17.60
C ASP A 96 -19.45 -12.72 16.36
N GLY A 97 -18.99 -13.98 16.38
CA GLY A 97 -19.19 -14.93 15.27
C GLY A 97 -18.15 -14.87 14.14
N HIS A 98 -17.25 -13.89 14.11
CA HIS A 98 -16.12 -13.83 13.16
C HIS A 98 -14.89 -14.51 13.76
N ALA A 99 -14.22 -15.36 12.97
CA ALA A 99 -13.00 -15.98 13.38
C ALA A 99 -11.88 -14.93 13.58
N LEU A 100 -11.07 -15.11 14.63
CA LEU A 100 -9.87 -14.31 14.85
C LEU A 100 -8.66 -15.08 14.31
N VAL A 101 -7.86 -14.43 13.46
CA VAL A 101 -6.64 -15.01 12.87
C VAL A 101 -5.45 -14.16 13.29
N THR A 102 -4.44 -14.79 13.89
CA THR A 102 -3.22 -14.10 14.33
C THR A 102 -2.12 -14.20 13.29
N GLU A 103 -1.31 -13.16 13.17
CA GLU A 103 -0.14 -13.10 12.30
C GLU A 103 1.02 -12.40 13.05
N VAL A 104 2.17 -13.05 13.14
CA VAL A 104 3.36 -12.45 13.75
C VAL A 104 4.06 -11.60 12.71
N THR A 105 4.00 -10.29 12.87
CA THR A 105 4.59 -9.31 11.95
C THR A 105 5.78 -8.56 12.54
N GLY A 106 5.96 -8.60 13.86
CA GLY A 106 6.80 -7.63 14.57
C GLY A 106 6.06 -6.31 14.82
N GLU A 107 6.75 -5.38 15.44
CA GLU A 107 6.24 -4.01 15.63
C GLU A 107 6.22 -3.25 14.32
N PHE A 108 5.24 -2.36 14.14
CA PHE A 108 5.21 -1.43 13.01
C PHE A 108 5.92 -0.13 13.35
N ARG A 109 6.72 0.36 12.41
CA ARG A 109 7.48 1.61 12.54
C ARG A 109 7.35 2.46 11.29
N ALA A 110 7.38 3.77 11.46
CA ALA A 110 7.51 4.69 10.34
C ALA A 110 8.84 4.42 9.62
N LEU A 111 8.79 4.16 8.31
CA LEU A 111 9.97 3.70 7.57
C LEU A 111 11.03 4.80 7.39
N GLY A 112 10.65 6.08 7.47
CA GLY A 112 11.60 7.20 7.46
C GLY A 112 12.44 7.32 8.72
N ASP A 113 12.01 6.76 9.84
CA ASP A 113 12.70 6.79 11.13
C ASP A 113 13.62 5.58 11.37
N MET A 114 13.66 4.63 10.46
CA MET A 114 14.51 3.44 10.55
C MET A 114 15.85 3.69 9.85
N PRO A 115 16.94 2.95 10.25
CA PRO A 115 18.20 3.00 9.52
C PRO A 115 18.01 2.68 8.03
N LEU A 116 18.58 3.52 7.17
CA LEU A 116 18.50 3.33 5.72
C LEU A 116 19.48 2.26 5.25
N PRO A 117 19.11 1.41 4.28
CA PRO A 117 20.03 0.46 3.66
C PRO A 117 21.19 1.18 2.95
N ALA A 118 22.35 0.51 2.89
CA ALA A 118 23.53 1.01 2.18
C ALA A 118 23.26 1.14 0.66
N ASP A 119 24.04 2.01 0.03
CA ASP A 119 23.93 2.34 -1.39
C ASP A 119 24.26 1.14 -2.30
N ALA A 120 23.52 0.97 -3.42
CA ALA A 120 23.73 -0.07 -4.42
C ALA A 120 24.40 0.45 -5.72
N GLY A 121 24.54 1.77 -5.92
CA GLY A 121 25.39 2.37 -6.97
C GLY A 121 24.98 2.12 -8.42
N ASP A 122 23.69 2.06 -8.78
CA ASP A 122 23.18 1.86 -10.12
C ASP A 122 22.77 3.20 -10.79
N GLU A 123 22.94 3.33 -12.14
CA GLU A 123 22.45 4.50 -12.92
C GLU A 123 20.94 4.72 -12.81
N ALA A 124 20.18 3.68 -12.49
CA ALA A 124 18.74 3.74 -12.23
C ALA A 124 18.40 3.97 -10.75
N ASP A 125 19.40 4.25 -9.89
CA ASP A 125 19.21 4.42 -8.45
C ASP A 125 18.26 5.58 -8.11
N PRO A 126 17.12 5.33 -7.46
CA PRO A 126 16.17 6.37 -7.09
C PRO A 126 16.72 7.38 -6.06
N ARG A 127 17.88 7.12 -5.48
CA ARG A 127 18.52 7.97 -4.45
C ARG A 127 19.33 9.12 -5.03
N ARG A 128 19.74 9.02 -6.31
CA ARG A 128 20.57 10.05 -6.94
C ARG A 128 19.82 11.38 -7.15
N SER A 129 20.58 12.46 -7.41
CA SER A 129 20.02 13.68 -7.96
C SER A 129 19.55 13.46 -9.41
N PHE A 130 18.34 13.91 -9.72
CA PHE A 130 17.74 13.85 -11.05
C PHE A 130 17.67 15.24 -11.69
N PRO A 131 17.82 15.33 -13.02
CA PRO A 131 17.54 16.58 -13.73
C PRO A 131 16.06 16.96 -13.57
N ARG A 132 15.79 18.27 -13.58
CA ARG A 132 14.41 18.79 -13.49
C ARG A 132 13.74 18.76 -14.87
N PRO A 133 12.45 18.43 -14.92
CA PRO A 133 11.56 18.06 -13.82
C PRO A 133 11.94 16.69 -13.22
N VAL A 134 12.12 16.63 -11.91
CA VAL A 134 12.51 15.39 -11.22
C VAL A 134 11.34 14.38 -11.26
N PRO A 135 11.60 13.06 -11.40
CA PRO A 135 10.53 12.06 -11.41
C PRO A 135 9.90 11.89 -10.03
N ILE A 136 8.70 11.33 -9.97
CA ILE A 136 8.12 10.82 -8.73
C ILE A 136 8.72 9.46 -8.37
N GLY A 137 8.56 9.01 -7.12
CA GLY A 137 9.08 7.73 -6.64
C GLY A 137 10.56 7.77 -6.23
N VAL A 138 11.22 8.90 -6.32
CA VAL A 138 12.65 9.06 -5.98
C VAL A 138 12.85 9.73 -4.63
N SER A 139 14.12 9.76 -4.18
CA SER A 139 14.55 10.34 -2.89
C SER A 139 14.13 11.79 -2.74
N THR A 140 13.62 12.13 -1.55
CA THR A 140 13.26 13.48 -1.15
C THR A 140 13.24 13.62 0.38
N GLY A 141 13.23 14.83 0.88
CA GLY A 141 13.04 15.11 2.32
C GLY A 141 13.08 16.59 2.64
N GLN A 142 12.51 16.96 3.79
CA GLN A 142 12.76 18.23 4.44
C GLN A 142 14.22 18.24 4.95
N VAL A 143 14.83 19.40 5.06
CA VAL A 143 16.28 19.57 5.32
C VAL A 143 16.81 18.85 6.57
N ASP A 144 15.99 18.64 7.59
CA ASP A 144 16.36 17.96 8.85
C ASP A 144 15.91 16.48 8.89
N VAL A 145 15.32 15.98 7.80
CA VAL A 145 14.90 14.57 7.63
C VAL A 145 15.93 13.85 6.77
N THR A 146 16.21 12.58 7.08
CA THR A 146 17.18 11.78 6.32
C THR A 146 16.79 11.64 4.85
N ALA A 147 15.77 10.86 4.55
CA ALA A 147 15.15 10.76 3.24
C ALA A 147 13.86 9.93 3.31
N GLY A 148 12.98 10.21 2.37
CA GLY A 148 11.79 9.44 2.01
C GLY A 148 11.61 9.44 0.49
N THR A 149 10.38 9.34 0.03
CA THR A 149 10.02 9.20 -1.39
C THR A 149 8.98 10.24 -1.79
N ILE A 150 9.11 10.82 -2.99
CA ILE A 150 8.07 11.64 -3.61
C ILE A 150 6.92 10.72 -4.05
N ALA A 151 5.70 10.90 -3.52
CA ALA A 151 4.56 10.07 -3.91
C ALA A 151 4.08 10.35 -5.33
N ALA A 152 3.70 11.61 -5.54
CA ALA A 152 3.06 12.08 -6.75
C ALA A 152 3.17 13.59 -6.87
N ARG A 153 2.99 14.10 -8.09
CA ARG A 153 2.59 15.46 -8.34
C ARG A 153 1.07 15.54 -8.19
N VAL A 154 0.59 16.48 -7.39
CA VAL A 154 -0.84 16.73 -7.16
C VAL A 154 -1.17 18.18 -7.45
N VAL A 155 -2.43 18.45 -7.79
CA VAL A 155 -2.88 19.79 -8.22
C VAL A 155 -4.18 20.22 -7.55
N SER A 156 -4.33 21.54 -7.32
CA SER A 156 -5.58 22.20 -6.95
C SER A 156 -5.70 23.48 -7.76
N GLY A 157 -6.62 23.51 -8.74
CA GLY A 157 -6.66 24.57 -9.74
C GLY A 157 -5.34 24.66 -10.51
N ASP A 158 -4.70 25.83 -10.49
CA ASP A 158 -3.41 26.08 -11.13
C ASP A 158 -2.21 25.77 -10.22
N ASP A 159 -2.46 25.49 -8.94
CA ASP A 159 -1.40 25.22 -7.97
C ASP A 159 -0.90 23.77 -8.08
N VAL A 160 0.42 23.62 -8.03
CA VAL A 160 1.12 22.32 -8.16
C VAL A 160 1.85 21.99 -6.85
N PHE A 161 1.72 20.74 -6.39
CA PHE A 161 2.34 20.29 -5.17
C PHE A 161 3.05 18.95 -5.35
N ALA A 162 4.11 18.74 -4.56
CA ALA A 162 4.71 17.44 -4.31
C ALA A 162 4.04 16.81 -3.08
N LEU A 163 3.55 15.58 -3.19
CA LEU A 163 2.96 14.81 -2.10
C LEU A 163 3.99 13.87 -1.48
N SER A 164 4.02 13.78 -0.16
CA SER A 164 4.74 12.75 0.62
C SER A 164 4.11 12.58 2.01
N ASN A 165 4.80 11.92 2.95
CA ASN A 165 4.34 11.82 4.34
C ASN A 165 4.68 13.08 5.16
N ASN A 166 3.94 13.29 6.25
CA ASN A 166 4.28 14.29 7.28
C ASN A 166 5.68 14.02 7.84
N HIS A 167 5.98 12.77 8.24
CA HIS A 167 7.30 12.47 8.82
C HIS A 167 8.46 12.66 7.82
N VAL A 168 8.19 12.78 6.50
CA VAL A 168 9.18 13.09 5.46
C VAL A 168 9.28 14.58 5.17
N TYR A 169 8.15 15.28 4.99
CA TYR A 169 8.13 16.70 4.58
C TYR A 169 7.95 17.67 5.75
N ALA A 170 7.26 17.24 6.82
CA ALA A 170 7.01 18.08 8.00
C ALA A 170 7.76 17.59 9.26
N ASN A 171 8.75 16.70 9.11
CA ASN A 171 9.61 16.22 10.20
C ASN A 171 8.82 15.86 11.47
N ARG A 172 7.74 15.06 11.34
CA ARG A 172 6.85 14.66 12.45
C ARG A 172 6.26 15.87 13.21
N ASN A 173 5.80 16.86 12.47
CA ASN A 173 5.27 18.16 12.90
C ASN A 173 6.32 19.19 13.34
N ALA A 174 7.61 18.91 13.26
CA ALA A 174 8.66 19.82 13.73
C ALA A 174 9.11 20.85 12.68
N ALA A 175 8.78 20.64 11.40
CA ALA A 175 9.10 21.58 10.32
C ALA A 175 8.17 22.81 10.32
N ASN A 176 8.63 23.89 9.73
CA ASN A 176 7.83 25.11 9.52
C ASN A 176 7.30 25.16 8.10
N ILE A 177 6.10 25.73 7.93
CA ILE A 177 5.59 26.05 6.60
C ILE A 177 6.59 26.98 5.89
N GLY A 178 6.93 26.63 4.65
CA GLY A 178 7.95 27.33 3.86
C GLY A 178 9.35 26.71 3.92
N ASP A 179 9.59 25.71 4.77
CA ASP A 179 10.84 24.96 4.77
C ASP A 179 11.09 24.28 3.44
N HIS A 180 12.33 24.21 2.98
CA HIS A 180 12.70 23.61 1.71
C HIS A 180 12.55 22.10 1.73
N ILE A 181 12.00 21.59 0.63
CA ILE A 181 11.94 20.16 0.31
C ILE A 181 12.95 19.88 -0.80
N LEU A 182 13.84 18.93 -0.53
CA LEU A 182 14.99 18.63 -1.37
C LEU A 182 14.78 17.37 -2.23
N GLN A 183 15.43 17.31 -3.38
CA GLN A 183 15.64 16.10 -4.18
C GLN A 183 17.09 16.09 -4.70
N PRO A 184 17.89 15.11 -4.24
CA PRO A 184 17.54 14.04 -3.29
C PRO A 184 17.40 14.54 -1.83
N GLY A 185 16.97 13.65 -0.92
CA GLY A 185 17.03 13.92 0.51
C GLY A 185 18.45 14.08 1.02
N THR A 186 18.63 14.65 2.21
CA THR A 186 19.96 15.04 2.73
C THR A 186 20.93 13.87 2.85
N VAL A 187 20.48 12.68 3.26
CA VAL A 187 21.34 11.48 3.37
C VAL A 187 21.81 10.97 2.00
N ASP A 188 21.13 11.32 0.94
CA ASP A 188 21.45 10.96 -0.45
C ASP A 188 22.21 12.09 -1.17
N GLY A 189 22.71 13.08 -0.42
CA GLY A 189 23.56 14.15 -0.93
C GLY A 189 22.84 15.44 -1.29
N GLY A 190 21.54 15.58 -1.01
CA GLY A 190 20.79 16.81 -1.26
C GLY A 190 21.31 17.99 -0.42
N VAL A 191 21.52 19.14 -1.08
CA VAL A 191 22.09 20.36 -0.52
C VAL A 191 21.05 21.48 -0.56
N ASN A 192 20.79 22.08 0.61
CA ASN A 192 19.92 23.24 0.72
C ASN A 192 20.69 24.56 0.47
N PRO A 193 20.24 25.49 -0.36
CA PRO A 193 18.96 25.49 -1.12
C PRO A 193 19.06 24.93 -2.54
N ASP A 194 20.22 24.49 -3.01
CA ASP A 194 20.53 24.22 -4.43
C ASP A 194 19.66 23.08 -5.01
N ASP A 195 19.38 22.08 -4.18
CA ASP A 195 18.56 20.93 -4.55
C ASP A 195 17.09 21.04 -4.14
N ALA A 196 16.64 22.25 -3.74
CA ALA A 196 15.23 22.47 -3.39
C ALA A 196 14.32 22.33 -4.61
N ILE A 197 13.31 21.47 -4.50
CA ILE A 197 12.25 21.26 -5.52
C ILE A 197 10.95 21.93 -5.14
N GLY A 198 10.81 22.42 -3.91
CA GLY A 198 9.61 23.07 -3.40
C GLY A 198 9.75 23.50 -1.97
N LYS A 199 8.61 23.94 -1.39
CA LYS A 199 8.53 24.41 -0.01
C LYS A 199 7.34 23.78 0.68
N LEU A 200 7.50 23.31 1.93
CA LEU A 200 6.41 22.78 2.74
C LEU A 200 5.23 23.75 2.72
N HIS A 201 4.06 23.26 2.30
CA HIS A 201 2.85 24.07 2.18
C HIS A 201 1.82 23.74 3.26
N ASP A 202 1.52 22.44 3.46
CA ASP A 202 0.56 21.98 4.47
C ASP A 202 0.87 20.52 4.86
N PHE A 203 0.43 20.11 6.06
CA PHE A 203 0.55 18.74 6.54
C PHE A 203 -0.58 18.41 7.52
N GLU A 204 -0.92 17.13 7.61
CA GLU A 204 -1.79 16.62 8.69
C GLU A 204 -0.95 16.35 9.94
N PRO A 205 -1.21 17.00 11.08
CA PRO A 205 -0.44 16.77 12.29
C PRO A 205 -0.60 15.36 12.84
N ILE A 206 0.53 14.69 13.10
CA ILE A 206 0.54 13.39 13.80
C ILE A 206 0.32 13.65 15.29
N ARG A 207 -0.71 12.99 15.85
CA ARG A 207 -1.02 13.02 17.27
C ARG A 207 -0.46 11.78 17.94
N PHE A 208 0.54 11.97 18.80
CA PHE A 208 1.19 10.89 19.53
C PHE A 208 0.39 10.45 20.75
N CYS A 209 0.57 9.21 21.16
CA CYS A 209 0.00 8.67 22.39
C CYS A 209 0.66 9.34 23.61
N ALA A 210 -0.13 9.87 24.55
CA ALA A 210 0.40 10.47 25.75
C ALA A 210 -0.64 10.49 26.90
N PRO A 211 -0.42 9.75 27.99
CA PRO A 211 0.49 8.60 28.13
C PRO A 211 -0.07 7.36 27.38
N PHE A 212 0.82 6.48 26.95
CA PHE A 212 0.38 5.18 26.43
C PHE A 212 -0.34 4.39 27.56
N PRO A 213 -1.45 3.69 27.32
CA PRO A 213 -2.06 3.35 26.02
C PRO A 213 -3.13 4.32 25.51
N THR A 214 -3.31 5.50 26.11
CA THR A 214 -4.25 6.51 25.59
C THR A 214 -3.70 7.13 24.32
N CYS A 215 -4.28 6.76 23.18
CA CYS A 215 -3.82 7.17 21.87
C CYS A 215 -4.95 7.87 21.11
N PRO A 216 -4.77 9.11 20.68
CA PRO A 216 -5.62 9.72 19.67
C PRO A 216 -5.52 8.95 18.35
N ASP A 217 -6.64 8.82 17.64
CA ASP A 217 -6.64 8.20 16.32
C ASP A 217 -6.13 9.19 15.27
N ASN A 218 -5.16 8.75 14.47
CA ASN A 218 -4.71 9.39 13.25
C ASN A 218 -5.30 8.65 12.05
N ARG A 219 -5.60 9.36 10.98
CA ARG A 219 -6.10 8.76 9.73
C ARG A 219 -5.05 8.71 8.64
N ILE A 220 -4.19 9.71 8.59
CA ILE A 220 -3.14 9.83 7.56
C ILE A 220 -1.86 10.39 8.17
N ASP A 221 -0.74 10.02 7.57
CA ASP A 221 0.58 10.59 7.72
C ASP A 221 0.93 11.19 6.35
N ALA A 222 0.66 12.47 6.14
CA ALA A 222 0.76 13.10 4.84
C ALA A 222 1.09 14.59 4.93
N ALA A 223 1.81 15.08 3.92
CA ALA A 223 2.14 16.48 3.72
C ALA A 223 2.27 16.82 2.24
N ILE A 224 2.04 18.09 1.89
CA ILE A 224 2.25 18.62 0.54
C ILE A 224 3.23 19.80 0.57
N ALA A 225 4.03 19.91 -0.50
CA ALA A 225 4.97 20.99 -0.71
C ALA A 225 4.64 21.73 -2.01
N ALA A 226 4.52 23.03 -1.97
CA ALA A 226 4.32 23.87 -3.16
C ALA A 226 5.54 23.75 -4.10
N THR A 227 5.29 23.48 -5.37
CA THR A 227 6.29 23.28 -6.42
C THR A 227 5.78 23.76 -7.77
N THR A 228 6.44 23.41 -8.86
CA THR A 228 5.97 23.69 -10.24
C THR A 228 6.18 22.47 -11.13
N ALA A 229 5.53 22.45 -12.31
CA ALA A 229 5.72 21.38 -13.29
C ALA A 229 7.15 21.33 -13.88
N GLU A 230 7.88 22.46 -13.85
CA GLU A 230 9.30 22.52 -14.26
C GLU A 230 10.23 21.89 -13.21
N GLN A 231 9.80 21.88 -11.94
CA GLN A 231 10.58 21.27 -10.86
C GLN A 231 10.27 19.78 -10.69
N LEU A 232 8.99 19.40 -10.78
CA LEU A 232 8.49 18.05 -10.48
C LEU A 232 7.70 17.50 -11.67
N GLY A 233 8.13 16.37 -12.21
CA GLY A 233 7.40 15.56 -13.16
C GLY A 233 6.25 14.76 -12.51
N ASN A 234 5.49 14.02 -13.31
CA ASN A 234 4.39 13.19 -12.83
C ASN A 234 4.56 11.69 -13.16
N SER A 235 5.77 11.28 -13.55
CA SER A 235 6.08 9.89 -13.90
C SER A 235 7.25 9.37 -13.08
N THR A 236 7.24 8.07 -12.79
CA THR A 236 8.42 7.40 -12.20
C THR A 236 9.56 7.32 -13.19
N PRO A 237 10.80 7.02 -12.77
CA PRO A 237 11.87 6.66 -13.69
C PRO A 237 11.46 5.54 -14.66
N PRO A 238 12.18 5.35 -15.81
CA PRO A 238 11.81 4.37 -16.86
C PRO A 238 11.67 2.92 -16.39
N ASN A 239 12.35 2.55 -15.29
CA ASN A 239 12.27 1.23 -14.66
C ASN A 239 11.11 1.09 -13.65
N GLY A 240 10.25 2.10 -13.53
CA GLY A 240 9.08 2.10 -12.67
C GLY A 240 7.77 1.85 -13.42
N TYR A 241 6.64 2.16 -12.78
CA TYR A 241 5.31 1.96 -13.34
C TYR A 241 4.85 3.09 -14.31
N GLY A 242 5.62 4.17 -14.44
CA GLY A 242 5.31 5.32 -15.31
C GLY A 242 4.41 6.36 -14.62
N THR A 243 3.53 7.02 -15.39
CA THR A 243 2.57 8.01 -14.88
C THR A 243 1.38 7.30 -14.23
N PRO A 244 0.99 7.63 -12.97
CA PRO A 244 -0.24 7.14 -12.38
C PRO A 244 -1.47 7.68 -13.13
N GLN A 245 -2.63 7.07 -12.91
CA GLN A 245 -3.89 7.65 -13.36
C GLN A 245 -4.35 8.76 -12.41
N SER A 246 -5.17 9.70 -12.90
CA SER A 246 -5.80 10.70 -12.06
C SER A 246 -6.92 10.10 -11.22
N GLU A 247 -7.62 9.08 -11.74
CA GLU A 247 -8.68 8.36 -11.04
C GLU A 247 -8.09 7.38 -10.03
N THR A 248 -8.58 7.44 -8.80
CA THR A 248 -8.16 6.56 -7.71
C THR A 248 -8.91 5.23 -7.72
N ALA A 249 -8.38 4.23 -7.02
CA ALA A 249 -9.06 2.96 -6.77
C ALA A 249 -9.17 2.68 -5.27
N THR A 250 -10.36 2.29 -4.83
CA THR A 250 -10.57 1.84 -3.45
C THR A 250 -9.85 0.51 -3.21
N ALA A 251 -9.10 0.44 -2.11
CA ALA A 251 -8.40 -0.76 -1.68
C ALA A 251 -9.35 -1.94 -1.47
N ARG A 252 -9.02 -3.11 -2.03
CA ARG A 252 -9.79 -4.36 -1.88
C ARG A 252 -8.86 -5.50 -1.51
N LEU A 253 -9.33 -6.40 -0.65
CA LEU A 253 -8.59 -7.60 -0.29
C LEU A 253 -8.28 -8.45 -1.54
N GLY A 254 -7.04 -8.91 -1.64
CA GLY A 254 -6.54 -9.64 -2.80
C GLY A 254 -6.10 -8.79 -3.99
N MET A 255 -6.33 -7.47 -3.96
CA MET A 255 -5.91 -6.56 -5.03
C MET A 255 -4.39 -6.59 -5.19
N ALA A 256 -3.92 -6.85 -6.41
CA ALA A 256 -2.52 -6.68 -6.76
C ALA A 256 -2.18 -5.19 -6.81
N VAL A 257 -1.05 -4.83 -6.23
CA VAL A 257 -0.54 -3.46 -6.18
C VAL A 257 0.93 -3.41 -6.52
N GLN A 258 1.40 -2.22 -6.89
CA GLN A 258 2.80 -1.93 -7.16
C GLN A 258 3.15 -0.54 -6.64
N LYS A 259 4.43 -0.30 -6.43
CA LYS A 259 4.95 1.02 -6.08
C LYS A 259 6.35 1.23 -6.65
N TYR A 260 6.80 2.47 -6.72
CA TYR A 260 8.19 2.83 -6.93
C TYR A 260 8.65 3.70 -5.76
N GLY A 261 9.80 3.40 -5.16
CA GLY A 261 10.27 4.12 -3.98
C GLY A 261 11.78 4.24 -3.90
N ARG A 262 12.23 5.13 -3.07
CA ARG A 262 13.64 5.53 -2.88
C ARG A 262 14.57 4.34 -2.62
N THR A 263 14.12 3.35 -1.86
CA THR A 263 15.01 2.28 -1.39
C THR A 263 14.88 1.00 -2.20
N THR A 264 13.67 0.55 -2.47
CA THR A 264 13.45 -0.74 -3.14
C THR A 264 13.07 -0.60 -4.62
N GLY A 265 13.02 0.63 -5.15
CA GLY A 265 12.61 0.86 -6.53
C GLY A 265 11.20 0.32 -6.82
N HIS A 266 11.03 -0.32 -7.97
CA HIS A 266 9.77 -0.92 -8.40
C HIS A 266 9.55 -2.28 -7.73
N THR A 267 8.49 -2.38 -6.96
CA THR A 267 8.08 -3.62 -6.29
C THR A 267 6.60 -3.88 -6.45
N THR A 268 6.20 -5.15 -6.29
CA THR A 268 4.80 -5.60 -6.38
C THR A 268 4.37 -6.31 -5.10
N GLY A 269 3.08 -6.21 -4.77
CA GLY A 269 2.51 -6.82 -3.58
C GLY A 269 1.02 -7.06 -3.73
N LYS A 270 0.38 -7.43 -2.63
CA LYS A 270 -1.06 -7.69 -2.56
C LYS A 270 -1.65 -7.09 -1.29
N ILE A 271 -2.84 -6.51 -1.38
CA ILE A 271 -3.60 -6.05 -0.22
C ILE A 271 -4.14 -7.26 0.53
N THR A 272 -3.77 -7.40 1.81
CA THR A 272 -4.13 -8.52 2.68
C THR A 272 -4.90 -8.14 3.93
N GLY A 273 -5.05 -6.83 4.18
CA GLY A 273 -5.87 -6.26 5.26
C GLY A 273 -6.42 -4.91 4.86
N ILE A 274 -7.65 -4.65 5.29
CA ILE A 274 -8.32 -3.35 5.16
C ILE A 274 -8.84 -2.92 6.53
N ASN A 275 -9.18 -1.63 6.66
CA ASN A 275 -9.61 -1.04 7.93
C ASN A 275 -8.62 -1.29 9.09
N ALA A 276 -7.33 -1.35 8.78
CA ALA A 276 -6.35 -1.68 9.81
C ALA A 276 -6.24 -0.57 10.86
N THR A 277 -6.21 -0.98 12.14
CA THR A 277 -5.89 -0.12 13.29
C THR A 277 -4.56 -0.57 13.87
N MET A 278 -3.55 0.30 13.81
CA MET A 278 -2.16 -0.05 14.13
C MET A 278 -1.54 0.97 15.07
N ASN A 279 -0.79 0.48 16.04
CA ASN A 279 0.15 1.32 16.79
C ASN A 279 1.48 1.36 16.02
N VAL A 280 1.89 2.54 15.61
CA VAL A 280 3.11 2.77 14.80
C VAL A 280 4.12 3.53 15.64
N GLY A 281 5.32 2.97 15.78
CA GLY A 281 6.45 3.61 16.45
C GLY A 281 7.11 4.64 15.54
N PHE A 282 7.29 5.84 16.05
CA PHE A 282 8.11 6.92 15.50
C PHE A 282 9.27 7.21 16.47
N ARG A 283 10.23 8.01 16.00
CA ARG A 283 11.34 8.47 16.86
C ARG A 283 10.83 9.21 18.11
N ASP A 284 9.74 9.97 17.97
CA ASP A 284 9.19 10.84 19.01
C ASP A 284 8.10 10.16 19.86
N GLY A 285 7.77 8.91 19.60
CA GLY A 285 6.77 8.14 20.34
C GLY A 285 5.94 7.22 19.48
N THR A 286 4.85 6.72 20.04
CA THR A 286 3.89 5.87 19.32
C THR A 286 2.68 6.69 18.90
N ALA A 287 2.18 6.47 17.70
CA ALA A 287 0.91 7.02 17.22
C ALA A 287 -0.01 5.90 16.73
N ARG A 288 -1.31 5.99 17.02
CA ARG A 288 -2.31 5.06 16.51
C ARG A 288 -2.86 5.55 15.18
N PHE A 289 -2.89 4.68 14.19
CA PHE A 289 -3.50 4.93 12.89
C PHE A 289 -4.67 3.99 12.66
N VAL A 290 -5.80 4.53 12.17
CA VAL A 290 -7.05 3.80 11.93
C VAL A 290 -7.47 3.86 10.46
N GLY A 291 -8.15 2.82 9.98
CA GLY A 291 -8.65 2.75 8.61
C GLY A 291 -7.55 2.51 7.57
N GLN A 292 -6.43 1.93 7.97
CA GLN A 292 -5.27 1.76 7.09
C GLN A 292 -5.38 0.55 6.16
N ILE A 293 -4.55 0.54 5.12
CA ILE A 293 -4.38 -0.54 4.16
C ILE A 293 -3.14 -1.33 4.54
N MET A 294 -3.26 -2.68 4.60
CA MET A 294 -2.15 -3.59 4.80
C MET A 294 -1.76 -4.24 3.47
N VAL A 295 -0.49 -4.12 3.11
CA VAL A 295 0.09 -4.76 1.92
C VAL A 295 1.15 -5.77 2.35
N THR A 296 1.14 -6.96 1.74
CA THR A 296 2.19 -7.96 1.89
C THR A 296 2.82 -8.29 0.55
N GLY A 297 4.11 -8.60 0.60
CA GLY A 297 4.92 -8.98 -0.55
C GLY A 297 6.38 -9.04 -0.10
N GLY A 298 7.10 -10.09 -0.46
CA GLY A 298 8.53 -10.22 -0.07
C GLY A 298 9.33 -9.01 -0.57
N GLY A 299 9.81 -8.17 0.36
CA GLY A 299 10.58 -6.98 0.01
C GLY A 299 9.76 -5.85 -0.63
N PHE A 300 8.44 -5.78 -0.39
CA PHE A 300 7.60 -4.73 -0.96
C PHE A 300 8.06 -3.33 -0.57
N SER A 301 8.46 -3.13 0.67
CA SER A 301 9.00 -1.85 1.15
C SER A 301 10.17 -2.04 2.12
N ALA A 302 10.99 -1.01 2.23
CA ALA A 302 12.10 -0.89 3.17
C ALA A 302 12.21 0.54 3.71
N PRO A 303 13.02 0.78 4.76
CA PRO A 303 13.29 2.13 5.25
C PRO A 303 13.70 3.08 4.13
N GLY A 304 13.05 4.26 4.05
CA GLY A 304 13.22 5.24 2.99
C GLY A 304 12.16 5.20 1.87
N ASP A 305 11.33 4.12 1.79
CA ASP A 305 10.19 4.06 0.86
C ASP A 305 8.96 4.82 1.38
N SER A 306 8.99 5.37 2.59
CA SER A 306 7.97 6.29 3.10
C SER A 306 7.66 7.39 2.09
N GLY A 307 6.38 7.61 1.82
CA GLY A 307 5.93 8.56 0.81
C GLY A 307 5.69 7.92 -0.56
N SER A 308 6.05 6.66 -0.80
CA SER A 308 5.76 6.02 -2.09
C SER A 308 4.27 5.95 -2.38
N LEU A 309 3.86 6.30 -3.59
CA LEU A 309 2.50 6.07 -4.08
C LEU A 309 2.34 4.59 -4.41
N ILE A 310 1.38 3.95 -3.78
CA ILE A 310 0.92 2.61 -4.13
C ILE A 310 -0.17 2.74 -5.17
N VAL A 311 0.01 2.08 -6.32
CA VAL A 311 -0.97 2.05 -7.39
C VAL A 311 -1.44 0.62 -7.66
N SER A 312 -2.60 0.47 -8.29
CA SER A 312 -3.11 -0.83 -8.73
C SER A 312 -2.13 -1.50 -9.69
N GLY A 313 -1.94 -2.81 -9.51
CA GLY A 313 -1.16 -3.66 -10.41
C GLY A 313 -1.98 -4.18 -11.58
N GLY A 314 -1.33 -4.95 -12.46
CA GLY A 314 -1.97 -5.58 -13.62
C GLY A 314 -1.78 -4.80 -14.91
N SER A 315 -2.55 -5.18 -15.94
CA SER A 315 -2.55 -4.56 -17.28
C SER A 315 -3.96 -4.09 -17.64
N GLY A 316 -4.06 -3.06 -18.48
CA GLY A 316 -5.33 -2.51 -18.93
C GLY A 316 -5.75 -1.20 -18.25
N GLY A 317 -6.98 -0.78 -18.45
CA GLY A 317 -7.49 0.53 -18.06
C GLY A 317 -7.54 0.81 -16.55
N SER A 318 -7.53 -0.22 -15.70
CA SER A 318 -7.48 -0.07 -14.24
C SER A 318 -6.06 -0.21 -13.63
N ALA A 319 -5.04 -0.38 -14.47
CA ALA A 319 -3.66 -0.38 -14.01
C ALA A 319 -3.20 1.03 -13.62
N ARG A 320 -2.36 1.15 -12.58
CA ARG A 320 -1.77 2.41 -12.10
C ARG A 320 -2.76 3.40 -11.48
N GLN A 321 -3.98 2.99 -11.12
CA GLN A 321 -4.86 3.83 -10.31
C GLN A 321 -4.26 3.97 -8.90
N PRO A 322 -4.14 5.19 -8.36
CA PRO A 322 -3.66 5.41 -7.00
C PRO A 322 -4.57 4.74 -5.96
N VAL A 323 -3.96 4.03 -5.00
CA VAL A 323 -4.65 3.26 -3.95
C VAL A 323 -4.27 3.73 -2.57
N GLY A 324 -2.98 3.99 -2.32
CA GLY A 324 -2.50 4.34 -0.99
C GLY A 324 -1.18 5.12 -0.98
N LEU A 325 -0.94 5.79 0.14
CA LEU A 325 0.32 6.47 0.45
C LEU A 325 1.05 5.65 1.53
N LEU A 326 2.18 5.05 1.16
CA LEU A 326 3.00 4.22 2.04
C LEU A 326 3.64 5.06 3.14
N PHE A 327 3.59 4.62 4.42
CA PHE A 327 4.20 5.38 5.51
C PHE A 327 4.90 4.53 6.58
N ALA A 328 4.50 3.29 6.79
CA ALA A 328 5.05 2.46 7.83
C ALA A 328 5.17 0.99 7.38
N GLY A 329 5.95 0.23 8.12
CA GLY A 329 6.09 -1.20 7.85
C GLY A 329 6.65 -1.98 9.03
N SER A 330 6.68 -3.28 8.85
CA SER A 330 7.32 -4.25 9.72
C SER A 330 8.22 -5.17 8.87
N GLN A 331 8.67 -6.30 9.41
CA GLN A 331 9.54 -7.23 8.67
C GLN A 331 8.90 -7.74 7.35
N ASN A 332 7.58 -7.98 7.33
CA ASN A 332 6.91 -8.66 6.23
C ASN A 332 5.66 -7.91 5.71
N SER A 333 5.34 -6.78 6.30
CA SER A 333 4.08 -6.07 6.03
C SER A 333 4.30 -4.58 5.93
N THR A 334 3.52 -3.94 5.08
CA THR A 334 3.56 -2.51 4.79
C THR A 334 2.20 -1.89 5.08
N LEU A 335 2.19 -0.72 5.70
CA LEU A 335 1.01 0.11 5.94
C LEU A 335 0.95 1.27 4.96
N ALA A 336 -0.25 1.54 4.48
CA ALA A 336 -0.52 2.72 3.66
C ALA A 336 -1.80 3.43 4.10
N ASN A 337 -1.78 4.75 4.04
CA ASN A 337 -2.96 5.57 4.17
C ASN A 337 -3.82 5.42 2.90
N PRO A 338 -5.16 5.26 2.99
CA PRO A 338 -6.03 5.32 1.81
C PRO A 338 -5.83 6.65 1.07
N ILE A 339 -5.55 6.59 -0.23
CA ILE A 339 -5.18 7.78 -1.00
C ILE A 339 -6.31 8.82 -1.05
N ASP A 340 -7.57 8.38 -1.12
CA ASP A 340 -8.72 9.29 -1.13
C ASP A 340 -8.80 10.15 0.14
N ALA A 341 -8.42 9.60 1.30
CA ALA A 341 -8.37 10.35 2.55
C ALA A 341 -7.28 11.44 2.52
N VAL A 342 -6.14 11.14 1.90
CA VAL A 342 -5.03 12.07 1.72
C VAL A 342 -5.42 13.21 0.78
N LEU A 343 -5.92 12.86 -0.41
CA LEU A 343 -6.31 13.85 -1.42
C LEU A 343 -7.42 14.78 -0.92
N LYS A 344 -8.42 14.21 -0.24
CA LYS A 344 -9.51 14.98 0.37
C LYS A 344 -9.02 15.95 1.45
N ARG A 345 -8.01 15.57 2.27
CA ARG A 345 -7.48 16.42 3.34
C ARG A 345 -6.87 17.71 2.79
N PHE A 346 -6.22 17.63 1.64
CA PHE A 346 -5.54 18.79 1.02
C PHE A 346 -6.33 19.44 -0.12
N ASP A 347 -7.50 18.91 -0.46
CA ASP A 347 -8.33 19.37 -1.59
C ASP A 347 -7.54 19.38 -2.91
N VAL A 348 -6.85 18.28 -3.17
CA VAL A 348 -6.01 18.08 -4.37
C VAL A 348 -6.39 16.81 -5.13
N THR A 349 -5.98 16.74 -6.39
CA THR A 349 -6.10 15.55 -7.25
C THR A 349 -4.74 15.12 -7.76
N ILE A 350 -4.59 13.82 -8.12
CA ILE A 350 -3.36 13.33 -8.76
C ILE A 350 -3.27 13.95 -10.16
N ASP A 351 -2.11 14.54 -10.46
CA ASP A 351 -1.77 15.01 -11.81
C ASP A 351 -1.24 13.81 -12.62
N GLY A 352 -2.18 13.05 -13.15
CA GLY A 352 -1.95 11.78 -13.86
C GLY A 352 -2.50 11.79 -15.28
N ASN A 353 -2.59 10.59 -15.87
CA ASN A 353 -3.19 10.36 -17.21
C ASN A 353 -4.70 10.15 -17.11
#